data_c834c9338aff4829e2456da15da7da0a
#
_entry.id   c834c9338aff4829e2456da15da7da0a
#
_cell.length_a   1.000
_cell.length_b   1.000
_cell.length_c   1.000
_cell.angle_alpha   90.00
_cell.angle_beta   90.00
_cell.angle_gamma   90.00
#
_symmetry.space_group_name_H-M   'P 1'
#
loop_
_entity.id
_entity.type
_entity.pdbx_description
1 polymer ?
#
loop_
_entity_poly.entity_id
_entity_poly.type
_entity_poly.pdbx_seq_one_letter_code
_entity_poly.pdbx_strand_id
1 'polypeptide(L)'
;MAKSTVYFTKEITPEAVLKMYRQLGVELPGKVAVKVHSGEDGNQNFLRPEFMKPVIDAVHGTVVECNTAYGGARNETPKHVQLMKKHGWSDLFDVDIMDAEGPDVVWPVKNGKVLSENLLGKDIENYDSMLVLIHFKGHPMGGYGGALKQLSIGCASSAGKAYIHSGGKVKDQAVLWENICPQDTFLEAMADAASTVADHFAGKIAYVAVMKNLSVDCDCCAVAENPCMGDIGSMSGLD
;
A
#
# COMPACT_ATOMS: atom_id res chain seq x y z
N MET A 1 5.33 2.18 -27.26
CA MET A 1 5.03 1.30 -26.12
C MET A 1 3.61 0.76 -26.29
N ALA A 2 3.40 -0.55 -26.06
CA ALA A 2 2.04 -1.10 -26.02
C ALA A 2 1.30 -0.48 -24.82
N LYS A 3 -0.01 -0.27 -24.97
CA LYS A 3 -0.83 0.22 -23.86
C LYS A 3 -1.09 -0.93 -22.89
N SER A 4 -0.97 -0.67 -21.59
CA SER A 4 -1.32 -1.64 -20.55
C SER A 4 -2.81 -1.96 -20.59
N THR A 5 -3.18 -3.22 -20.42
CA THR A 5 -4.57 -3.65 -20.36
C THR A 5 -5.08 -3.50 -18.93
N VAL A 6 -6.22 -2.83 -18.77
CA VAL A 6 -6.92 -2.68 -17.50
C VAL A 6 -8.30 -3.31 -17.63
N TYR A 7 -8.66 -4.17 -16.70
CA TYR A 7 -10.01 -4.75 -16.58
C TYR A 7 -10.79 -3.97 -15.55
N PHE A 8 -12.09 -3.80 -15.77
CA PHE A 8 -12.99 -3.11 -14.86
C PHE A 8 -14.32 -3.82 -14.74
N THR A 9 -14.90 -3.84 -13.54
CA THR A 9 -16.26 -4.29 -13.27
C THR A 9 -16.96 -3.35 -12.31
N LYS A 10 -18.28 -3.22 -12.44
CA LYS A 10 -19.13 -2.53 -11.46
C LYS A 10 -19.52 -3.39 -10.26
N GLU A 11 -19.28 -4.70 -10.34
CA GLU A 11 -19.56 -5.61 -9.25
C GLU A 11 -18.51 -5.46 -8.15
N ILE A 12 -18.97 -5.28 -6.91
CA ILE A 12 -18.12 -5.13 -5.71
C ILE A 12 -18.47 -6.24 -4.72
N THR A 13 -18.07 -7.46 -5.08
CA THR A 13 -18.18 -8.64 -4.23
C THR A 13 -16.81 -9.29 -4.09
N PRO A 14 -16.56 -10.10 -3.06
CA PRO A 14 -15.32 -10.88 -2.93
C PRO A 14 -15.00 -11.71 -4.17
N GLU A 15 -16.03 -12.31 -4.78
CA GLU A 15 -15.93 -13.15 -6.00
C GLU A 15 -15.57 -12.31 -7.22
N ALA A 16 -16.12 -11.09 -7.33
CA ALA A 16 -15.78 -10.16 -8.41
C ALA A 16 -14.32 -9.73 -8.32
N VAL A 17 -13.82 -9.43 -7.11
CA VAL A 17 -12.40 -9.07 -6.88
C VAL A 17 -11.48 -10.23 -7.27
N LEU A 18 -11.80 -11.45 -6.86
CA LEU A 18 -11.07 -12.65 -7.29
C LEU A 18 -11.11 -12.84 -8.81
N LYS A 19 -12.27 -12.64 -9.43
CA LYS A 19 -12.43 -12.71 -10.89
C LYS A 19 -11.55 -11.69 -11.60
N MET A 20 -11.47 -10.47 -11.08
CA MET A 20 -10.59 -9.41 -11.62
C MET A 20 -9.13 -9.82 -11.57
N TYR A 21 -8.65 -10.40 -10.46
CA TYR A 21 -7.30 -10.94 -10.38
C TYR A 21 -7.09 -12.06 -11.43
N ARG A 22 -7.96 -13.04 -11.48
CA ARG A 22 -7.86 -14.17 -12.43
C ARG A 22 -7.88 -13.73 -13.90
N GLN A 23 -8.57 -12.61 -14.20
CA GLN A 23 -8.64 -12.06 -15.55
C GLN A 23 -7.27 -11.58 -16.06
N LEU A 24 -6.33 -11.29 -15.16
CA LEU A 24 -4.95 -10.93 -15.53
C LEU A 24 -4.19 -12.09 -16.17
N GLY A 25 -4.58 -13.34 -15.89
CA GLY A 25 -3.93 -14.53 -16.45
C GLY A 25 -2.48 -14.71 -15.98
N VAL A 26 -2.14 -14.20 -14.80
CA VAL A 26 -0.79 -14.29 -14.23
C VAL A 26 -0.78 -15.15 -12.98
N GLU A 27 0.31 -15.86 -12.78
CA GLU A 27 0.66 -16.52 -11.53
C GLU A 27 1.78 -15.73 -10.85
N LEU A 28 1.61 -15.44 -9.57
CA LEU A 28 2.64 -14.82 -8.75
C LEU A 28 3.53 -15.92 -8.18
N PRO A 29 4.82 -15.99 -8.55
CA PRO A 29 5.68 -17.08 -8.13
C PRO A 29 6.18 -16.92 -6.70
N GLY A 30 6.54 -18.06 -6.07
CA GLY A 30 7.24 -18.13 -4.79
C GLY A 30 6.43 -17.60 -3.62
N LYS A 31 7.11 -16.93 -2.69
CA LYS A 31 6.46 -16.30 -1.53
C LYS A 31 5.83 -14.96 -1.95
N VAL A 32 4.54 -14.85 -1.82
CA VAL A 32 3.77 -13.68 -2.29
C VAL A 32 3.54 -12.69 -1.16
N ALA A 33 4.01 -11.45 -1.31
CA ALA A 33 3.58 -10.34 -0.49
C ALA A 33 2.21 -9.83 -0.95
N VAL A 34 1.22 -9.75 -0.07
CA VAL A 34 -0.06 -9.10 -0.34
C VAL A 34 -0.08 -7.76 0.36
N LYS A 35 0.21 -6.69 -0.38
CA LYS A 35 0.23 -5.33 0.18
C LYS A 35 -1.18 -4.78 0.30
N VAL A 36 -1.57 -4.48 1.52
CA VAL A 36 -2.88 -3.89 1.85
C VAL A 36 -2.73 -2.54 2.55
N HIS A 37 -3.85 -1.88 2.81
CA HIS A 37 -3.99 -0.85 3.83
C HIS A 37 -4.93 -1.37 4.90
N SER A 38 -4.41 -1.64 6.09
CA SER A 38 -5.14 -2.32 7.17
C SER A 38 -6.18 -1.45 7.88
N GLY A 39 -6.19 -0.14 7.60
CA GLY A 39 -7.03 0.87 8.27
C GLY A 39 -6.42 1.39 9.57
N GLU A 40 -6.64 2.65 9.88
CA GLU A 40 -6.30 3.22 11.20
C GLU A 40 -7.38 2.85 12.23
N ASP A 41 -7.04 2.89 13.51
CA ASP A 41 -8.00 2.62 14.58
C ASP A 41 -9.18 3.60 14.53
N GLY A 42 -10.40 3.06 14.51
CA GLY A 42 -11.63 3.83 14.35
C GLY A 42 -12.08 4.08 12.90
N ASN A 43 -11.24 3.84 11.89
CA ASN A 43 -11.64 3.97 10.48
C ASN A 43 -12.72 2.96 10.11
N GLN A 44 -13.80 3.43 9.47
CA GLN A 44 -14.94 2.61 9.09
C GLN A 44 -14.89 2.16 7.62
N ASN A 45 -14.06 2.78 6.79
CA ASN A 45 -14.12 2.65 5.34
C ASN A 45 -13.14 1.65 4.76
N PHE A 46 -12.08 1.26 5.49
CA PHE A 46 -11.08 0.31 4.99
C PHE A 46 -11.70 -1.03 4.57
N LEU A 47 -11.13 -1.69 3.57
CA LEU A 47 -11.58 -3.00 3.09
C LEU A 47 -11.35 -4.07 4.15
N ARG A 48 -12.41 -4.79 4.49
CA ARG A 48 -12.38 -5.83 5.52
C ARG A 48 -11.62 -7.07 5.06
N PRO A 49 -10.91 -7.77 5.96
CA PRO A 49 -10.16 -8.98 5.64
C PRO A 49 -11.02 -10.06 4.95
N GLU A 50 -12.25 -10.26 5.44
CA GLU A 50 -13.19 -11.24 4.89
C GLU A 50 -13.56 -10.93 3.43
N PHE A 51 -13.67 -9.63 3.09
CA PHE A 51 -13.96 -9.20 1.73
C PHE A 51 -12.80 -9.52 0.78
N MET A 52 -11.55 -9.42 1.28
CA MET A 52 -10.35 -9.70 0.49
C MET A 52 -9.91 -11.16 0.50
N LYS A 53 -10.50 -11.97 1.39
CA LYS A 53 -10.08 -13.36 1.62
C LYS A 53 -9.98 -14.20 0.34
N PRO A 54 -10.96 -14.24 -0.58
CA PRO A 54 -10.86 -15.10 -1.75
C PRO A 54 -9.66 -14.82 -2.65
N VAL A 55 -9.26 -13.57 -2.79
CA VAL A 55 -8.11 -13.21 -3.64
C VAL A 55 -6.79 -13.46 -2.93
N ILE A 56 -6.72 -13.23 -1.61
CA ILE A 56 -5.51 -13.52 -0.80
C ILE A 56 -5.26 -15.03 -0.75
N ASP A 57 -6.31 -15.83 -0.51
CA ASP A 57 -6.22 -17.29 -0.52
C ASP A 57 -5.76 -17.83 -1.89
N ALA A 58 -6.23 -17.22 -2.97
CA ALA A 58 -5.90 -17.66 -4.33
C ALA A 58 -4.41 -17.51 -4.68
N VAL A 59 -3.70 -16.58 -4.02
CA VAL A 59 -2.26 -16.38 -4.20
C VAL A 59 -1.43 -16.99 -3.06
N HIS A 60 -2.06 -17.56 -2.04
CA HIS A 60 -1.40 -18.09 -0.84
C HIS A 60 -0.42 -17.09 -0.22
N GLY A 61 -0.83 -15.80 -0.17
CA GLY A 61 0.07 -14.71 0.17
C GLY A 61 0.05 -14.34 1.66
N THR A 62 1.14 -13.77 2.12
CA THR A 62 1.26 -13.10 3.42
C THR A 62 0.82 -11.66 3.31
N VAL A 63 -0.05 -11.21 4.20
CA VAL A 63 -0.48 -9.81 4.27
C VAL A 63 0.65 -8.95 4.82
N VAL A 64 1.07 -7.93 4.07
CA VAL A 64 2.20 -7.09 4.44
C VAL A 64 1.83 -5.62 4.62
N GLU A 65 2.41 -5.00 5.64
CA GLU A 65 2.33 -3.57 5.96
C GLU A 65 3.69 -3.05 6.45
N CYS A 66 3.80 -1.71 6.62
CA CYS A 66 4.89 -1.07 7.37
C CYS A 66 4.31 -0.07 8.37
N ASN A 67 5.04 0.19 9.45
CA ASN A 67 4.67 1.18 10.46
C ASN A 67 4.53 2.57 9.86
N THR A 68 3.74 3.44 10.48
CA THR A 68 3.57 4.83 10.05
C THR A 68 4.68 5.73 10.59
N ALA A 69 4.90 6.87 9.93
CA ALA A 69 5.82 7.91 10.39
C ALA A 69 5.16 8.98 11.27
N TYR A 70 3.91 8.80 11.64
CA TYR A 70 3.13 9.70 12.49
C TYR A 70 2.46 8.93 13.61
N GLY A 71 2.09 9.63 14.68
CA GLY A 71 1.44 9.02 15.85
C GLY A 71 0.10 8.40 15.49
N GLY A 72 -0.20 7.24 16.09
CA GLY A 72 -1.42 6.47 15.87
C GLY A 72 -1.24 5.03 16.31
N ALA A 73 -2.19 4.17 15.97
CA ALA A 73 -2.16 2.76 16.34
C ALA A 73 -1.19 1.92 15.49
N ARG A 74 -0.58 2.52 14.45
CA ARG A 74 0.36 1.85 13.54
C ARG A 74 1.78 2.43 13.56
N ASN A 75 2.12 3.27 14.53
CA ASN A 75 3.43 3.91 14.57
C ASN A 75 4.52 3.05 15.22
N GLU A 76 4.13 1.99 15.90
CA GLU A 76 5.02 1.05 16.58
C GLU A 76 4.55 -0.37 16.33
N THR A 77 5.47 -1.27 16.03
CA THR A 77 5.16 -2.67 15.71
C THR A 77 4.21 -3.36 16.69
N PRO A 78 4.40 -3.29 18.03
CA PRO A 78 3.48 -3.95 18.95
C PRO A 78 2.04 -3.43 18.85
N LYS A 79 1.85 -2.11 18.66
CA LYS A 79 0.54 -1.50 18.49
C LYS A 79 -0.08 -1.87 17.14
N HIS A 80 0.74 -1.86 16.08
CA HIS A 80 0.31 -2.22 14.73
C HIS A 80 -0.17 -3.67 14.65
N VAL A 81 0.57 -4.62 15.25
CA VAL A 81 0.16 -6.03 15.36
C VAL A 81 -1.16 -6.17 16.11
N GLN A 82 -1.34 -5.43 17.21
CA GLN A 82 -2.61 -5.43 17.95
C GLN A 82 -3.77 -4.89 17.10
N LEU A 83 -3.52 -3.84 16.30
CA LEU A 83 -4.52 -3.30 15.39
C LEU A 83 -4.86 -4.28 14.26
N MET A 84 -3.86 -4.95 13.66
CA MET A 84 -4.07 -5.99 12.66
C MET A 84 -4.98 -7.10 13.19
N LYS A 85 -4.77 -7.51 14.45
CA LYS A 85 -5.65 -8.47 15.11
C LYS A 85 -7.05 -7.88 15.37
N LYS A 86 -7.14 -6.66 15.92
CA LYS A 86 -8.41 -5.97 16.17
C LYS A 86 -9.27 -5.85 14.90
N HIS A 87 -8.64 -5.63 13.76
CA HIS A 87 -9.28 -5.52 12.45
C HIS A 87 -9.53 -6.87 11.76
N GLY A 88 -9.15 -8.00 12.40
CA GLY A 88 -9.41 -9.35 11.90
C GLY A 88 -8.38 -9.87 10.89
N TRP A 89 -7.33 -9.10 10.55
CA TRP A 89 -6.33 -9.53 9.58
C TRP A 89 -5.57 -10.76 10.05
N SER A 90 -5.04 -10.73 11.28
CA SER A 90 -4.25 -11.83 11.85
C SER A 90 -5.08 -13.08 12.22
N ASP A 91 -6.42 -12.97 12.24
CA ASP A 91 -7.30 -14.11 12.47
C ASP A 91 -7.51 -14.95 11.18
N LEU A 92 -7.27 -14.33 10.02
CA LEU A 92 -7.50 -14.95 8.71
C LEU A 92 -6.22 -15.22 7.92
N PHE A 93 -5.13 -14.50 8.19
CA PHE A 93 -3.92 -14.53 7.39
C PHE A 93 -2.66 -14.45 8.24
N ASP A 94 -1.55 -14.95 7.69
CA ASP A 94 -0.23 -14.57 8.15
C ASP A 94 -0.02 -13.07 7.84
N VAL A 95 0.49 -12.34 8.83
CA VAL A 95 0.71 -10.89 8.75
C VAL A 95 2.16 -10.59 9.04
N ASP A 96 2.76 -9.75 8.22
CA ASP A 96 4.13 -9.28 8.36
C ASP A 96 4.17 -7.75 8.35
N ILE A 97 4.72 -7.15 9.41
CA ILE A 97 5.06 -5.74 9.47
C ILE A 97 6.51 -5.61 9.04
N MET A 98 6.72 -5.37 7.76
CA MET A 98 8.02 -5.51 7.09
C MET A 98 9.17 -4.67 7.69
N ASP A 99 8.85 -3.62 8.45
CA ASP A 99 9.80 -2.78 9.17
C ASP A 99 9.76 -3.00 10.69
N ALA A 100 9.32 -4.20 11.13
CA ALA A 100 9.28 -4.57 12.55
C ALA A 100 10.65 -4.60 13.19
N GLU A 101 11.63 -5.08 12.44
CA GLU A 101 13.03 -5.20 12.87
C GLU A 101 13.94 -4.47 11.88
N GLY A 102 14.86 -3.69 12.40
CA GLY A 102 15.83 -2.96 11.57
C GLY A 102 17.08 -3.76 11.23
N PRO A 103 18.00 -3.20 10.45
CA PRO A 103 17.89 -1.93 9.73
C PRO A 103 16.99 -2.01 8.48
N ASP A 104 16.53 -0.85 8.00
CA ASP A 104 15.82 -0.76 6.72
C ASP A 104 16.69 -1.27 5.56
N VAL A 105 16.05 -1.84 4.54
CA VAL A 105 16.71 -2.04 3.27
C VAL A 105 16.68 -0.74 2.45
N VAL A 106 17.79 -0.42 1.80
CA VAL A 106 17.94 0.81 1.01
C VAL A 106 18.16 0.44 -0.45
N TRP A 107 17.18 0.78 -1.30
CA TRP A 107 17.29 0.56 -2.73
C TRP A 107 17.57 1.87 -3.46
N PRO A 108 18.51 1.88 -4.44
CA PRO A 108 18.78 3.07 -5.24
C PRO A 108 17.60 3.37 -6.17
N VAL A 109 17.24 4.65 -6.26
CA VAL A 109 16.25 5.14 -7.23
C VAL A 109 16.95 5.38 -8.57
N LYS A 110 16.54 4.65 -9.60
CA LYS A 110 17.08 4.85 -10.96
C LYS A 110 16.38 6.05 -11.61
N ASN A 111 17.16 7.03 -12.04
CA ASN A 111 16.66 8.22 -12.71
C ASN A 111 15.63 9.01 -11.90
N GLY A 112 15.74 9.00 -10.56
CA GLY A 112 14.86 9.75 -9.68
C GLY A 112 14.95 11.26 -9.92
N LYS A 113 13.81 11.91 -9.80
CA LYS A 113 13.71 13.37 -9.93
C LYS A 113 13.95 14.09 -8.62
N VAL A 114 13.54 13.48 -7.51
CA VAL A 114 13.61 14.03 -6.15
C VAL A 114 14.46 13.14 -5.25
N LEU A 115 14.26 11.82 -5.30
CA LEU A 115 14.93 10.87 -4.44
C LEU A 115 16.07 10.16 -5.17
N SER A 116 17.17 9.91 -4.47
CA SER A 116 18.28 9.05 -4.95
C SER A 116 18.21 7.63 -4.40
N GLU A 117 17.45 7.42 -3.34
CA GLU A 117 17.29 6.15 -2.64
C GLU A 117 15.88 6.02 -2.07
N ASN A 118 15.46 4.79 -1.78
CA ASN A 118 14.22 4.49 -1.08
C ASN A 118 14.52 3.58 0.12
N LEU A 119 13.99 3.91 1.29
CA LEU A 119 14.13 3.15 2.51
C LEU A 119 12.86 2.34 2.74
N LEU A 120 13.00 1.02 2.71
CA LEU A 120 11.90 0.06 2.74
C LEU A 120 11.97 -0.78 4.02
N GLY A 121 10.84 -1.32 4.42
CA GLY A 121 10.83 -2.36 5.43
C GLY A 121 11.68 -3.55 4.97
N LYS A 122 12.63 -3.98 5.81
CA LYS A 122 13.63 -5.00 5.50
C LYS A 122 13.02 -6.29 4.96
N ASP A 123 11.88 -6.70 5.51
CA ASP A 123 11.28 -7.99 5.17
C ASP A 123 10.67 -8.03 3.76
N ILE A 124 10.63 -6.91 3.03
CA ILE A 124 10.26 -6.90 1.60
C ILE A 124 11.15 -7.83 0.77
N GLU A 125 12.42 -8.03 1.17
CA GLU A 125 13.36 -8.93 0.50
C GLU A 125 13.05 -10.43 0.71
N ASN A 126 12.14 -10.76 1.63
CA ASN A 126 11.70 -12.12 1.87
C ASN A 126 10.66 -12.62 0.85
N TYR A 127 10.22 -11.77 -0.09
CA TYR A 127 9.15 -12.07 -1.04
C TYR A 127 9.65 -12.12 -2.49
N ASP A 128 9.11 -13.09 -3.24
CA ASP A 128 9.47 -13.31 -4.64
C ASP A 128 8.57 -12.54 -5.60
N SER A 129 7.35 -12.23 -5.16
CA SER A 129 6.32 -11.55 -5.96
C SER A 129 5.37 -10.74 -5.08
N MET A 130 4.57 -9.87 -5.68
CA MET A 130 3.66 -8.99 -4.93
C MET A 130 2.28 -8.88 -5.57
N LEU A 131 1.24 -9.00 -4.75
CA LEU A 131 -0.11 -8.58 -5.07
C LEU A 131 -0.42 -7.28 -4.31
N VAL A 132 -0.68 -6.21 -5.04
CA VAL A 132 -1.08 -4.93 -4.46
C VAL A 132 -2.60 -4.88 -4.42
N LEU A 133 -3.19 -5.08 -3.24
CA LEU A 133 -4.62 -4.96 -2.99
C LEU A 133 -4.94 -3.57 -2.48
N ILE A 134 -5.61 -2.79 -3.33
CA ILE A 134 -5.78 -1.37 -3.14
C ILE A 134 -7.23 -1.08 -2.72
N HIS A 135 -7.40 -0.44 -1.58
CA HIS A 135 -8.59 0.35 -1.33
C HIS A 135 -8.36 1.73 -1.97
N PHE A 136 -9.03 2.01 -3.07
CA PHE A 136 -8.97 3.32 -3.73
C PHE A 136 -9.83 4.33 -2.96
N LYS A 137 -9.27 5.50 -2.65
CA LYS A 137 -9.92 6.57 -1.87
C LYS A 137 -9.21 7.90 -2.06
N GLY A 138 -9.75 8.98 -1.52
CA GLY A 138 -9.08 10.27 -1.44
C GLY A 138 -7.82 10.24 -0.58
N HIS A 139 -7.01 11.28 -0.70
CA HIS A 139 -5.84 11.50 0.12
C HIS A 139 -5.45 12.97 0.14
N PRO A 140 -5.32 13.60 1.33
CA PRO A 140 -5.12 15.05 1.44
C PRO A 140 -3.84 15.56 0.77
N MET A 141 -2.74 14.81 0.82
CA MET A 141 -1.46 15.22 0.22
C MET A 141 -1.26 14.66 -1.20
N GLY A 142 -1.73 13.46 -1.48
CA GLY A 142 -1.52 12.77 -2.75
C GLY A 142 -2.68 12.88 -3.75
N GLY A 143 -3.74 13.61 -3.40
CA GLY A 143 -4.98 13.67 -4.19
C GLY A 143 -5.81 12.40 -4.01
N TYR A 144 -5.24 11.23 -4.26
CA TYR A 144 -5.88 9.93 -4.02
C TYR A 144 -4.88 8.90 -3.49
N GLY A 145 -5.40 7.89 -2.81
CA GLY A 145 -4.66 6.69 -2.38
C GLY A 145 -4.95 5.54 -3.33
N GLY A 146 -3.96 5.17 -4.14
CA GLY A 146 -4.02 4.12 -5.14
C GLY A 146 -2.76 3.26 -5.14
N ALA A 147 -2.47 2.59 -6.27
CA ALA A 147 -1.32 1.70 -6.43
C ALA A 147 0.02 2.41 -6.12
N LEU A 148 0.23 3.58 -6.71
CA LEU A 148 1.46 4.36 -6.51
C LEU A 148 1.73 4.62 -5.01
N LYS A 149 0.68 5.00 -4.24
CA LYS A 149 0.83 5.22 -2.80
C LYS A 149 1.12 3.93 -2.04
N GLN A 150 0.54 2.80 -2.45
CA GLN A 150 0.81 1.52 -1.82
C GLN A 150 2.26 1.09 -2.01
N LEU A 151 2.82 1.29 -3.20
CA LEU A 151 4.21 0.95 -3.49
C LEU A 151 5.18 1.92 -2.81
N SER A 152 4.92 3.22 -2.85
CA SER A 152 5.79 4.23 -2.24
C SER A 152 5.66 4.24 -0.72
N ILE A 153 4.64 4.94 -0.21
CA ILE A 153 4.42 5.12 1.23
C ILE A 153 4.11 3.77 1.92
N GLY A 154 3.37 2.88 1.25
CA GLY A 154 2.95 1.61 1.85
C GLY A 154 4.08 0.62 2.10
N CYS A 155 5.11 0.58 1.26
CA CYS A 155 6.27 -0.31 1.40
C CYS A 155 7.46 0.36 2.10
N ALA A 156 7.49 1.70 2.17
CA ALA A 156 8.53 2.42 2.88
C ALA A 156 8.47 2.13 4.39
N SER A 157 9.63 2.01 5.03
CA SER A 157 9.75 2.01 6.48
C SER A 157 9.26 3.33 7.09
N SER A 158 9.14 3.40 8.39
CA SER A 158 8.83 4.67 9.06
C SER A 158 9.81 5.79 8.68
N ALA A 159 11.12 5.50 8.61
CA ALA A 159 12.13 6.45 8.17
C ALA A 159 11.99 6.78 6.68
N GLY A 160 11.68 5.78 5.85
CA GLY A 160 11.41 5.97 4.42
C GLY A 160 10.19 6.85 4.17
N LYS A 161 9.13 6.70 4.96
CA LYS A 161 7.96 7.58 4.89
C LYS A 161 8.33 9.03 5.21
N ALA A 162 9.15 9.26 6.25
CA ALA A 162 9.64 10.60 6.57
C ALA A 162 10.48 11.17 5.42
N TYR A 163 11.33 10.36 4.83
CA TYR A 163 12.17 10.74 3.70
C TYR A 163 11.37 11.14 2.46
N ILE A 164 10.34 10.37 2.10
CA ILE A 164 9.45 10.67 0.97
C ILE A 164 8.65 11.95 1.23
N HIS A 165 8.02 12.09 2.40
CA HIS A 165 7.20 13.27 2.72
C HIS A 165 8.01 14.56 2.81
N SER A 166 9.29 14.47 3.13
CA SER A 166 10.18 15.62 3.17
C SER A 166 10.87 15.94 1.82
N GLY A 167 10.62 15.14 0.78
CA GLY A 167 11.33 15.29 -0.51
C GLY A 167 12.83 15.01 -0.37
N GLY A 168 13.19 13.99 0.38
CA GLY A 168 14.56 13.54 0.55
C GLY A 168 15.39 14.29 1.61
N LYS A 169 14.75 15.09 2.49
CA LYS A 169 15.49 15.93 3.44
C LYS A 169 15.77 15.28 4.79
N VAL A 170 14.77 14.57 5.35
CA VAL A 170 14.87 13.98 6.69
C VAL A 170 14.40 12.54 6.70
N LYS A 171 15.03 11.72 7.54
CA LYS A 171 14.67 10.31 7.80
C LYS A 171 14.11 10.15 9.22
N ASP A 172 14.25 11.15 10.05
CA ASP A 172 13.76 11.17 11.43
C ASP A 172 12.28 11.61 11.45
N GLN A 173 11.43 10.74 11.98
CA GLN A 173 9.99 10.99 12.13
C GLN A 173 9.70 12.15 13.08
N ALA A 174 10.57 12.38 14.08
CA ALA A 174 10.36 13.42 15.09
C ALA A 174 10.31 14.82 14.50
N VAL A 175 11.03 15.04 13.39
CA VAL A 175 11.11 16.34 12.71
C VAL A 175 10.38 16.37 11.37
N LEU A 176 9.61 15.33 11.05
CA LEU A 176 8.90 15.21 9.77
C LEU A 176 8.00 16.40 9.49
N TRP A 177 7.15 16.77 10.44
CA TRP A 177 6.12 17.79 10.23
C TRP A 177 6.69 19.20 10.03
N GLU A 178 7.90 19.47 10.50
CA GLU A 178 8.64 20.71 10.26
C GLU A 178 9.31 20.74 8.88
N ASN A 179 9.39 19.59 8.20
CA ASN A 179 10.13 19.40 6.95
C ASN A 179 9.28 18.90 5.78
N ILE A 180 7.96 18.96 5.88
CA ILE A 180 7.06 18.58 4.77
C ILE A 180 7.41 19.39 3.52
N CYS A 181 7.60 18.69 2.40
CA CYS A 181 7.90 19.34 1.13
C CYS A 181 6.60 19.83 0.42
N PRO A 182 6.73 20.73 -0.57
CA PRO A 182 5.61 21.10 -1.43
C PRO A 182 4.94 19.89 -2.09
N GLN A 183 3.64 19.97 -2.38
CA GLN A 183 2.85 18.87 -2.91
C GLN A 183 3.43 18.27 -4.19
N ASP A 184 3.85 19.08 -5.15
CA ASP A 184 4.43 18.57 -6.40
C ASP A 184 5.71 17.76 -6.13
N THR A 185 6.57 18.25 -5.23
CA THR A 185 7.78 17.52 -4.80
C THR A 185 7.43 16.21 -4.11
N PHE A 186 6.37 16.19 -3.28
CA PHE A 186 5.90 14.97 -2.64
C PHE A 186 5.38 13.94 -3.65
N LEU A 187 4.61 14.38 -4.65
CA LEU A 187 4.10 13.50 -5.70
C LEU A 187 5.24 12.89 -6.53
N GLU A 188 6.25 13.69 -6.87
CA GLU A 188 7.46 13.23 -7.57
C GLU A 188 8.27 12.26 -6.70
N ALA A 189 8.46 12.57 -5.42
CA ALA A 189 9.13 11.67 -4.47
C ALA A 189 8.39 10.33 -4.31
N MET A 190 7.05 10.35 -4.28
CA MET A 190 6.25 9.12 -4.29
C MET A 190 6.46 8.31 -5.56
N ALA A 191 6.52 8.96 -6.73
CA ALA A 191 6.77 8.27 -7.99
C ALA A 191 8.16 7.63 -8.01
N ASP A 192 9.19 8.37 -7.56
CA ASP A 192 10.55 7.87 -7.44
C ASP A 192 10.62 6.63 -6.52
N ALA A 193 10.03 6.72 -5.32
CA ALA A 193 10.00 5.61 -4.38
C ALA A 193 9.20 4.40 -4.92
N ALA A 194 8.04 4.62 -5.54
CA ALA A 194 7.23 3.53 -6.11
C ALA A 194 7.96 2.80 -7.23
N SER A 195 8.77 3.51 -8.04
CA SER A 195 9.52 2.90 -9.15
C SER A 195 10.49 1.83 -8.65
N THR A 196 11.09 1.98 -7.47
CA THR A 196 12.02 0.98 -6.93
C THR A 196 11.33 -0.34 -6.62
N VAL A 197 10.10 -0.29 -6.10
CA VAL A 197 9.31 -1.48 -5.77
C VAL A 197 8.78 -2.14 -7.05
N ALA A 198 8.27 -1.34 -7.99
CA ALA A 198 7.82 -1.83 -9.29
C ALA A 198 8.99 -2.49 -10.07
N ASP A 199 10.15 -1.86 -10.11
CA ASP A 199 11.37 -2.42 -10.74
C ASP A 199 11.80 -3.76 -10.10
N HIS A 200 11.76 -3.84 -8.75
CA HIS A 200 12.16 -5.04 -8.03
C HIS A 200 11.26 -6.24 -8.35
N PHE A 201 9.95 -6.00 -8.39
CA PHE A 201 8.98 -7.05 -8.71
C PHE A 201 8.55 -7.07 -10.19
N ALA A 202 9.30 -6.43 -11.08
CA ALA A 202 8.95 -6.36 -12.51
C ALA A 202 8.63 -7.74 -13.11
N GLY A 203 7.47 -7.87 -13.75
CA GLY A 203 6.94 -9.12 -14.27
C GLY A 203 6.39 -10.11 -13.21
N LYS A 204 6.41 -9.73 -11.93
CA LYS A 204 5.98 -10.54 -10.79
C LYS A 204 5.10 -9.72 -9.83
N ILE A 205 4.43 -8.71 -10.33
CA ILE A 205 3.55 -7.84 -9.56
C ILE A 205 2.20 -7.72 -10.25
N ALA A 206 1.14 -7.73 -9.46
CA ALA A 206 -0.22 -7.55 -9.95
C ALA A 206 -0.96 -6.54 -9.07
N TYR A 207 -1.88 -5.80 -9.66
CA TYR A 207 -2.65 -4.75 -9.00
C TYR A 207 -4.14 -5.07 -9.07
N VAL A 208 -4.83 -5.00 -7.93
CA VAL A 208 -6.28 -5.03 -7.85
C VAL A 208 -6.75 -3.88 -6.98
N ALA A 209 -7.52 -2.97 -7.56
CA ALA A 209 -8.05 -1.80 -6.87
C ALA A 209 -9.57 -1.93 -6.70
N VAL A 210 -10.04 -1.69 -5.48
CA VAL A 210 -11.46 -1.73 -5.12
C VAL A 210 -11.90 -0.34 -4.70
N MET A 211 -12.92 0.16 -5.36
CA MET A 211 -13.52 1.47 -5.14
C MET A 211 -14.84 1.30 -4.38
N LYS A 212 -14.72 0.81 -3.16
CA LYS A 212 -15.81 0.54 -2.20
C LYS A 212 -15.65 1.45 -0.99
N ASN A 213 -16.76 1.95 -0.44
CA ASN A 213 -16.74 2.85 0.71
C ASN A 213 -15.82 4.05 0.47
N LEU A 214 -15.92 4.68 -0.70
CA LEU A 214 -15.05 5.79 -1.08
C LEU A 214 -15.16 6.92 -0.08
N SER A 215 -14.04 7.33 0.47
CA SER A 215 -13.90 8.48 1.37
C SER A 215 -13.03 9.56 0.74
N VAL A 216 -13.25 10.81 1.12
CA VAL A 216 -12.39 11.95 0.75
C VAL A 216 -11.04 11.79 1.41
N ASP A 217 -11.05 11.33 2.67
CA ASP A 217 -9.85 11.08 3.46
C ASP A 217 -9.29 9.67 3.24
N CYS A 218 -8.03 9.53 3.62
CA CYS A 218 -7.34 8.25 3.58
C CYS A 218 -7.78 7.34 4.75
N ASP A 219 -7.66 6.02 4.57
CA ASP A 219 -7.83 5.04 5.67
C ASP A 219 -6.83 5.21 6.83
N CYS A 220 -5.87 6.11 6.68
CA CYS A 220 -4.98 6.55 7.76
C CYS A 220 -5.62 7.58 8.71
N CYS A 221 -6.83 8.03 8.44
CA CYS A 221 -7.63 8.87 9.33
C CYS A 221 -8.59 7.98 10.13
N ALA A 222 -8.64 8.18 11.44
CA ALA A 222 -9.55 7.45 12.33
C ALA A 222 -11.02 7.73 11.99
N VAL A 223 -11.31 8.97 11.63
CA VAL A 223 -12.64 9.41 11.19
C VAL A 223 -12.52 9.97 9.78
N ALA A 224 -12.83 9.15 8.79
CA ALA A 224 -12.78 9.55 7.39
C ALA A 224 -14.19 9.81 6.85
N GLU A 225 -14.36 10.92 6.14
CA GLU A 225 -15.62 11.25 5.50
C GLU A 225 -15.87 10.38 4.27
N ASN A 226 -17.06 9.82 4.17
CA ASN A 226 -17.50 9.09 3.00
C ASN A 226 -18.17 10.07 2.02
N PRO A 227 -17.66 10.24 0.80
CA PRO A 227 -18.31 11.08 -0.18
C PRO A 227 -19.61 10.46 -0.68
N CYS A 228 -20.48 11.26 -1.25
CA CYS A 228 -21.77 10.82 -1.79
C CYS A 228 -21.66 9.80 -2.93
N MET A 229 -20.45 9.57 -3.49
CA MET A 229 -20.26 8.63 -4.60
C MET A 229 -20.35 7.15 -4.18
N GLY A 230 -20.13 6.83 -2.90
CA GLY A 230 -20.21 5.46 -2.41
C GLY A 230 -19.29 4.50 -3.16
N ASP A 231 -19.89 3.44 -3.68
CA ASP A 231 -19.17 2.37 -4.38
C ASP A 231 -19.16 2.59 -5.89
N ILE A 232 -18.02 2.41 -6.56
CA ILE A 232 -17.88 2.57 -8.02
C ILE A 232 -17.66 1.22 -8.73
N GLY A 233 -16.73 0.41 -8.23
CA GLY A 233 -16.34 -0.83 -8.88
C GLY A 233 -15.00 -1.35 -8.42
N SER A 234 -14.46 -2.30 -9.17
CA SER A 234 -13.09 -2.78 -9.01
C SER A 234 -12.37 -2.90 -10.34
N MET A 235 -11.05 -2.78 -10.33
CA MET A 235 -10.23 -2.92 -11.53
C MET A 235 -8.95 -3.71 -11.22
N SER A 236 -8.38 -4.30 -12.26
CA SER A 236 -7.09 -4.96 -12.18
C SER A 236 -6.21 -4.60 -13.37
N GLY A 237 -4.90 -4.69 -13.21
CA GLY A 237 -3.91 -4.40 -14.22
C GLY A 237 -2.56 -5.01 -13.88
N LEU A 238 -1.68 -5.00 -14.87
CA LEU A 238 -0.27 -5.34 -14.77
C LEU A 238 0.57 -4.12 -15.15
N ASP A 239 1.84 -4.17 -14.85
CA ASP A 239 2.83 -3.17 -15.28
C ASP A 239 2.99 -3.13 -16.80
#